data_9fc9f93662efd62fdbb9b95b6904ac6e
#
_entry.id   9fc9f93662efd62fdbb9b95b6904ac6e
#
_cell.length_a   1.000
_cell.length_b   1.000
_cell.length_c   1.000
_cell.angle_alpha   90.00
_cell.angle_beta   90.00
_cell.angle_gamma   90.00
#
_symmetry.space_group_name_H-M   'P 1'
#
loop_
_entity.id
_entity.type
_entity.pdbx_description
1 polymer ?
#
loop_
_entity_poly.entity_id
_entity_poly.type
_entity_poly.pdbx_seq_one_letter_code
_entity_poly.pdbx_strand_id
1 'polypeptide(L)'
;MLFDKFDNKTIINGVITAVDPLDIGSAGAETLDPTQVDGSVLKDSKGLPVIPGSSIKGVVRSNFEAIMRSVVKRVCNCFDDKDENCITKNALRNINDSKDSQLEKAERAYEESCEVCKLFGGRGTASKLQFKDCNFIGEKCIYEYRDGVGIDRKTGAAKSGVKYNFEIIPKGSKFNFILIAENLDEPQKKYLDYIIKTLESGELSVGGKTSRGLGRISLEVTEKNEMNADSLKALLGL
;
A
#
# COMPACT_ATOMS: atom_id res chain seq x y z
N MET A 1 -9.87 15.94 12.39
CA MET A 1 -8.48 16.42 12.31
C MET A 1 -8.04 16.43 10.85
N LEU A 2 -7.71 17.59 10.34
CA LEU A 2 -7.24 17.84 8.97
C LEU A 2 -5.72 18.11 8.99
N PHE A 3 -5.17 18.62 7.89
CA PHE A 3 -3.76 18.95 7.74
C PHE A 3 -3.44 20.45 7.90
N ASP A 4 -4.41 21.26 8.29
CA ASP A 4 -4.25 22.71 8.56
C ASP A 4 -3.48 22.97 9.87
N LYS A 5 -3.43 21.98 10.77
CA LYS A 5 -2.68 22.01 12.02
C LYS A 5 -1.86 20.74 12.17
N PHE A 6 -0.77 20.86 12.91
CA PHE A 6 0.03 19.72 13.35
C PHE A 6 -0.44 19.28 14.73
N ASP A 7 -0.99 18.07 14.83
CA ASP A 7 -1.38 17.47 16.11
C ASP A 7 -0.38 16.41 16.55
N ASN A 8 -0.06 15.48 15.66
CA ASN A 8 0.92 14.42 15.91
C ASN A 8 1.48 13.86 14.61
N LYS A 9 2.66 13.25 14.73
CA LYS A 9 3.34 12.54 13.66
C LYS A 9 4.02 11.31 14.22
N THR A 10 3.81 10.17 13.59
CA THR A 10 4.51 8.92 13.88
C THR A 10 5.31 8.51 12.67
N ILE A 11 6.59 8.25 12.84
CA ILE A 11 7.48 7.70 11.80
C ILE A 11 7.88 6.30 12.25
N ILE A 12 7.61 5.32 11.43
CA ILE A 12 7.94 3.92 11.66
C ILE A 12 8.97 3.49 10.61
N ASN A 13 10.15 3.15 11.07
CA ASN A 13 11.22 2.59 10.28
C ASN A 13 11.31 1.08 10.53
N GLY A 14 11.65 0.32 9.51
CA GLY A 14 11.78 -1.12 9.63
C GLY A 14 12.41 -1.77 8.40
N VAL A 15 12.43 -3.09 8.44
CA VAL A 15 12.94 -3.94 7.35
C VAL A 15 11.84 -4.91 6.92
N ILE A 16 11.45 -4.85 5.65
CA ILE A 16 10.61 -5.88 5.04
C ILE A 16 11.50 -7.00 4.53
N THR A 17 11.18 -8.22 4.91
CA THR A 17 11.83 -9.43 4.40
C THR A 17 10.85 -10.20 3.51
N ALA A 18 11.30 -10.61 2.33
CA ALA A 18 10.56 -11.50 1.44
C ALA A 18 10.49 -12.91 2.07
N VAL A 19 9.35 -13.28 2.62
CA VAL A 19 9.10 -14.62 3.20
C VAL A 19 8.99 -15.66 2.10
N ASP A 20 8.34 -15.31 0.98
CA ASP A 20 8.35 -16.06 -0.27
C ASP A 20 8.94 -15.17 -1.37
N PRO A 21 9.38 -15.75 -2.51
CA PRO A 21 9.83 -14.94 -3.63
C PRO A 21 8.78 -13.93 -4.08
N LEU A 22 9.20 -12.75 -4.54
CA LEU A 22 8.26 -11.67 -4.90
C LEU A 22 8.19 -11.48 -6.42
N ASP A 23 6.98 -11.27 -6.93
CA ASP A 23 6.69 -10.86 -8.30
C ASP A 23 6.15 -9.42 -8.29
N ILE A 24 7.05 -8.45 -8.24
CA ILE A 24 6.72 -7.02 -8.32
C ILE A 24 6.96 -6.57 -9.75
N GLY A 25 5.96 -6.71 -10.59
CA GLY A 25 6.08 -6.44 -12.02
C GLY A 25 6.25 -4.95 -12.33
N SER A 26 7.08 -4.65 -13.33
CA SER A 26 7.08 -3.36 -14.00
C SER A 26 5.84 -3.27 -14.92
N ALA A 27 5.07 -2.19 -14.83
CA ALA A 27 3.95 -1.97 -15.74
C ALA A 27 4.47 -1.78 -17.18
N GLY A 28 4.12 -2.72 -18.07
CA GLY A 28 4.05 -2.50 -19.51
C GLY A 28 5.32 -2.10 -20.23
N ALA A 29 6.35 -2.93 -20.21
CA ALA A 29 7.26 -2.96 -21.33
C ALA A 29 6.86 -4.16 -22.23
N GLU A 30 5.92 -3.95 -23.13
CA GLU A 30 5.87 -4.75 -24.34
C GLU A 30 7.14 -4.40 -25.14
N THR A 31 8.23 -5.06 -24.83
CA THR A 31 9.45 -4.92 -25.61
C THR A 31 9.34 -5.90 -26.77
N LEU A 32 9.54 -5.37 -27.97
CA LEU A 32 9.68 -6.16 -29.20
C LEU A 32 10.98 -7.00 -29.20
N ASP A 33 11.70 -7.03 -28.09
CA ASP A 33 12.93 -7.82 -27.94
C ASP A 33 12.58 -9.25 -27.51
N PRO A 34 12.73 -10.25 -28.40
CA PRO A 34 12.40 -11.66 -28.11
C PRO A 34 13.31 -12.30 -27.06
N THR A 35 14.38 -11.61 -26.62
CA THR A 35 15.30 -12.10 -25.58
C THR A 35 14.88 -11.65 -24.18
N GLN A 36 13.92 -10.72 -24.05
CA GLN A 36 13.40 -10.28 -22.76
C GLN A 36 12.36 -11.24 -22.19
N VAL A 37 12.32 -11.31 -20.87
CA VAL A 37 11.29 -12.08 -20.15
C VAL A 37 9.92 -11.42 -20.29
N ASP A 38 8.87 -12.23 -20.38
CA ASP A 38 7.48 -11.76 -20.49
C ASP A 38 7.03 -10.91 -19.29
N GLY A 39 7.63 -11.12 -18.11
CA GLY A 39 7.39 -10.35 -16.91
C GLY A 39 8.69 -9.98 -16.20
N SER A 40 9.07 -8.71 -16.22
CA SER A 40 10.25 -8.19 -15.53
C SER A 40 9.90 -7.59 -14.17
N VAL A 41 10.83 -7.69 -13.20
CA VAL A 41 10.73 -7.04 -11.90
C VAL A 41 10.96 -5.53 -12.04
N LEU A 42 10.22 -4.75 -11.25
CA LEU A 42 10.46 -3.31 -11.14
C LEU A 42 11.80 -3.05 -10.45
N LYS A 43 12.65 -2.26 -11.12
CA LYS A 43 14.02 -1.94 -10.69
C LYS A 43 14.23 -0.43 -10.60
N ASP A 44 15.09 -0.02 -9.71
CA ASP A 44 15.60 1.35 -9.66
C ASP A 44 16.62 1.64 -10.77
N SER A 45 17.18 2.84 -10.79
CA SER A 45 18.21 3.25 -11.76
C SER A 45 19.53 2.47 -11.65
N LYS A 46 19.73 1.74 -10.56
CA LYS A 46 20.92 0.89 -10.33
C LYS A 46 20.66 -0.58 -10.68
N GLY A 47 19.44 -0.91 -11.15
CA GLY A 47 19.03 -2.29 -11.44
C GLY A 47 18.64 -3.10 -10.21
N LEU A 48 18.46 -2.47 -9.05
CA LEU A 48 18.03 -3.14 -7.81
C LEU A 48 16.51 -3.15 -7.69
N PRO A 49 15.92 -4.21 -7.13
CA PRO A 49 14.46 -4.29 -7.02
C PRO A 49 13.90 -3.27 -6.04
N VAL A 50 12.70 -2.78 -6.34
CA VAL A 50 11.97 -1.83 -5.50
C VAL A 50 10.56 -2.35 -5.27
N ILE A 51 10.06 -2.28 -4.03
CA ILE A 51 8.64 -2.47 -3.76
C ILE A 51 8.00 -1.07 -3.66
N PRO A 52 7.14 -0.67 -4.59
CA PRO A 52 6.48 0.63 -4.53
C PRO A 52 5.66 0.78 -3.26
N GLY A 53 5.74 1.95 -2.62
CA GLY A 53 4.90 2.29 -1.46
C GLY A 53 3.41 2.19 -1.78
N SER A 54 3.02 2.46 -3.02
CA SER A 54 1.66 2.27 -3.51
C SER A 54 1.21 0.80 -3.47
N SER A 55 2.12 -0.14 -3.76
CA SER A 55 1.82 -1.58 -3.70
C SER A 55 1.60 -2.05 -2.26
N ILE A 56 2.46 -1.64 -1.33
CA ILE A 56 2.28 -1.91 0.11
C ILE A 56 0.97 -1.28 0.60
N LYS A 57 0.76 0.01 0.31
CA LYS A 57 -0.47 0.72 0.69
C LYS A 57 -1.71 0.03 0.17
N GLY A 58 -1.70 -0.43 -1.08
CA GLY A 58 -2.84 -1.10 -1.72
C GLY A 58 -3.21 -2.40 -1.02
N VAL A 59 -2.23 -3.25 -0.73
CA VAL A 59 -2.44 -4.54 -0.03
C VAL A 59 -2.91 -4.31 1.40
N VAL A 60 -2.25 -3.42 2.15
CA VAL A 60 -2.62 -3.06 3.52
C VAL A 60 -4.03 -2.49 3.58
N ARG A 61 -4.38 -1.58 2.67
CA ARG A 61 -5.72 -1.01 2.58
C ARG A 61 -6.77 -2.09 2.29
N SER A 62 -6.53 -2.95 1.31
CA SER A 62 -7.48 -4.02 0.93
C SER A 62 -7.73 -4.98 2.09
N ASN A 63 -6.68 -5.38 2.81
CA ASN A 63 -6.79 -6.20 4.01
C ASN A 63 -7.59 -5.46 5.11
N PHE A 64 -7.24 -4.22 5.40
CA PHE A 64 -7.91 -3.40 6.41
C PHE A 64 -9.38 -3.16 6.06
N GLU A 65 -9.72 -2.91 4.78
CA GLU A 65 -11.11 -2.79 4.31
C GLU A 65 -11.91 -4.08 4.57
N ALA A 66 -11.33 -5.25 4.30
CA ALA A 66 -12.00 -6.54 4.54
C ALA A 66 -12.33 -6.73 6.03
N ILE A 67 -11.38 -6.41 6.91
CA ILE A 67 -11.58 -6.49 8.37
C ILE A 67 -12.64 -5.46 8.82
N MET A 68 -12.53 -4.22 8.36
CA MET A 68 -13.47 -3.17 8.75
C MET A 68 -14.90 -3.45 8.29
N ARG A 69 -15.10 -4.10 7.13
CA ARG A 69 -16.43 -4.57 6.71
C ARG A 69 -17.04 -5.61 7.64
N SER A 70 -16.21 -6.36 8.37
CA SER A 70 -16.68 -7.34 9.35
C SER A 70 -17.09 -6.72 10.69
N VAL A 71 -16.53 -5.55 11.05
CA VAL A 71 -16.74 -4.92 12.37
C VAL A 71 -17.53 -3.61 12.32
N VAL A 72 -17.52 -2.90 11.20
CA VAL A 72 -18.28 -1.66 11.00
C VAL A 72 -19.18 -1.75 9.78
N LYS A 73 -20.39 -1.15 9.87
CA LYS A 73 -21.40 -1.26 8.81
C LYS A 73 -21.05 -0.46 7.54
N ARG A 74 -20.20 0.58 7.64
CA ARG A 74 -19.96 1.51 6.52
C ARG A 74 -18.47 1.50 6.13
N VAL A 75 -18.14 0.69 5.14
CA VAL A 75 -16.86 0.76 4.41
C VAL A 75 -17.19 0.88 2.94
N CYS A 76 -16.76 1.96 2.31
CA CYS A 76 -17.06 2.25 0.92
C CYS A 76 -16.15 1.47 -0.05
N ASN A 77 -16.58 1.38 -1.32
CA ASN A 77 -15.71 1.03 -2.43
C ASN A 77 -15.19 2.33 -3.07
N CYS A 78 -13.95 2.72 -2.75
CA CYS A 78 -13.41 4.00 -3.20
C CYS A 78 -13.12 4.08 -4.72
N PHE A 79 -13.08 2.93 -5.40
CA PHE A 79 -12.88 2.84 -6.85
C PHE A 79 -14.19 2.82 -7.64
N ASP A 80 -15.32 2.65 -6.98
CA ASP A 80 -16.61 2.68 -7.64
C ASP A 80 -17.06 4.12 -7.88
N ASP A 81 -17.44 4.42 -9.12
CA ASP A 81 -17.99 5.73 -9.51
C ASP A 81 -19.48 5.86 -9.22
N LYS A 82 -20.15 4.75 -8.91
CA LYS A 82 -21.56 4.68 -8.56
C LYS A 82 -21.73 4.87 -7.04
N ASP A 83 -22.87 4.56 -6.51
CA ASP A 83 -23.30 4.97 -5.15
C ASP A 83 -22.59 4.26 -3.97
N GLU A 84 -21.59 3.43 -4.22
CA GLU A 84 -20.85 2.70 -3.17
C GLU A 84 -19.72 3.50 -2.51
N ASN A 85 -19.39 4.69 -3.02
CA ASN A 85 -18.41 5.56 -2.39
C ASN A 85 -19.01 6.28 -1.18
N CYS A 86 -18.22 6.51 -0.13
CA CYS A 86 -18.70 7.23 1.07
C CYS A 86 -19.09 8.67 0.76
N ILE A 87 -18.43 9.31 -0.22
CA ILE A 87 -18.80 10.61 -0.76
C ILE A 87 -19.04 10.46 -2.27
N THR A 88 -20.27 10.65 -2.71
CA THR A 88 -20.61 10.62 -4.13
C THR A 88 -20.04 11.83 -4.86
N LYS A 89 -19.92 11.75 -6.20
CA LYS A 89 -19.48 12.92 -7.02
C LYS A 89 -20.39 14.13 -6.82
N ASN A 90 -21.70 13.91 -6.70
CA ASN A 90 -22.67 14.97 -6.48
C ASN A 90 -22.57 15.58 -5.08
N ALA A 91 -22.40 14.75 -4.03
CA ALA A 91 -22.17 15.23 -2.67
C ALA A 91 -20.92 16.11 -2.60
N LEU A 92 -19.81 15.68 -3.21
CA LEU A 92 -18.57 16.47 -3.25
C LEU A 92 -18.74 17.79 -4.03
N ARG A 93 -19.50 17.80 -5.15
CA ARG A 93 -19.82 19.03 -5.85
C ARG A 93 -20.61 19.97 -4.97
N ASN A 94 -21.66 19.49 -4.29
CA ASN A 94 -22.49 20.31 -3.39
C ASN A 94 -21.65 20.92 -2.26
N ILE A 95 -20.68 20.17 -1.70
CA ILE A 95 -19.73 20.70 -0.72
C ILE A 95 -18.87 21.80 -1.35
N ASN A 96 -18.31 21.57 -2.53
CA ASN A 96 -17.44 22.52 -3.21
C ASN A 96 -18.15 23.79 -3.66
N ASP A 97 -19.41 23.68 -4.08
CA ASP A 97 -20.24 24.78 -4.54
C ASP A 97 -20.89 25.57 -3.40
N SER A 98 -20.79 25.08 -2.14
CA SER A 98 -21.28 25.80 -0.97
C SER A 98 -20.51 27.11 -0.75
N LYS A 99 -21.11 28.04 0.00
CA LYS A 99 -20.48 29.32 0.37
C LYS A 99 -19.55 29.19 1.58
N ASP A 100 -19.36 27.97 2.08
CA ASP A 100 -18.52 27.67 3.22
C ASP A 100 -17.05 28.00 2.93
N SER A 101 -16.26 28.27 3.94
CA SER A 101 -14.79 28.42 3.82
C SER A 101 -14.13 27.12 3.36
N GLN A 102 -12.91 27.17 2.87
CA GLN A 102 -12.18 25.98 2.43
C GLN A 102 -12.00 24.98 3.57
N LEU A 103 -11.81 25.47 4.80
CA LEU A 103 -11.68 24.60 5.98
C LEU A 103 -13.00 23.86 6.28
N GLU A 104 -14.13 24.58 6.34
CA GLU A 104 -15.45 23.97 6.57
C GLU A 104 -15.81 22.95 5.49
N LYS A 105 -15.49 23.21 4.22
CA LYS A 105 -15.65 22.24 3.11
C LYS A 105 -14.85 20.97 3.35
N ALA A 106 -13.57 21.12 3.77
CA ALA A 106 -12.70 20.00 4.04
C ALA A 106 -13.18 19.20 5.28
N GLU A 107 -13.64 19.88 6.33
CA GLU A 107 -14.23 19.24 7.52
C GLU A 107 -15.46 18.42 7.16
N ARG A 108 -16.41 18.97 6.41
CA ARG A 108 -17.59 18.24 5.94
C ARG A 108 -17.23 17.02 5.10
N ALA A 109 -16.30 17.16 4.16
CA ALA A 109 -15.82 16.04 3.35
C ALA A 109 -15.17 14.95 4.21
N TYR A 110 -14.41 15.35 5.22
CA TYR A 110 -13.80 14.43 6.17
C TYR A 110 -14.86 13.70 7.02
N GLU A 111 -15.85 14.41 7.56
CA GLU A 111 -16.92 13.83 8.39
C GLU A 111 -17.76 12.80 7.62
N GLU A 112 -18.10 13.09 6.36
CA GLU A 112 -18.85 12.19 5.50
C GLU A 112 -18.04 10.94 5.07
N SER A 113 -16.71 10.99 5.16
CA SER A 113 -15.84 9.89 4.80
C SER A 113 -15.94 8.72 5.78
N CYS A 114 -15.89 7.48 5.26
CA CYS A 114 -15.78 6.30 6.11
C CYS A 114 -14.40 6.22 6.79
N GLU A 115 -14.27 5.45 7.86
CA GLU A 115 -13.04 5.35 8.66
C GLU A 115 -11.81 4.93 7.82
N VAL A 116 -12.00 4.05 6.84
CA VAL A 116 -10.92 3.66 5.92
C VAL A 116 -10.47 4.84 5.07
N CYS A 117 -11.40 5.60 4.50
CA CYS A 117 -11.07 6.79 3.70
C CYS A 117 -10.45 7.92 4.55
N LYS A 118 -10.89 8.09 5.80
CA LYS A 118 -10.27 9.03 6.74
C LYS A 118 -8.80 8.71 7.00
N LEU A 119 -8.43 7.43 6.96
CA LEU A 119 -7.06 6.97 7.23
C LEU A 119 -6.21 6.89 5.95
N PHE A 120 -6.70 6.19 4.93
CA PHE A 120 -5.96 5.91 3.69
C PHE A 120 -6.14 6.94 2.58
N GLY A 121 -7.03 7.89 2.79
CA GLY A 121 -7.44 8.84 1.77
C GLY A 121 -8.58 8.32 0.89
N GLY A 122 -9.33 9.24 0.32
CA GLY A 122 -10.46 8.95 -0.54
C GLY A 122 -10.81 10.13 -1.44
N ARG A 123 -12.01 10.13 -2.01
CA ARG A 123 -12.44 11.18 -2.94
C ARG A 123 -12.48 12.58 -2.31
N GLY A 124 -12.78 12.69 -1.02
CA GLY A 124 -12.92 13.97 -0.31
C GLY A 124 -11.83 14.23 0.72
N THR A 125 -10.89 13.31 0.94
CA THR A 125 -9.88 13.45 1.98
C THR A 125 -8.51 12.97 1.52
N ALA A 126 -7.45 13.66 1.99
CA ALA A 126 -6.08 13.21 1.83
C ALA A 126 -5.77 12.01 2.76
N SER A 127 -4.75 11.24 2.41
CA SER A 127 -4.28 10.12 3.22
C SER A 127 -3.47 10.61 4.41
N LYS A 128 -3.76 10.11 5.60
CA LYS A 128 -2.94 10.31 6.80
C LYS A 128 -1.75 9.35 6.87
N LEU A 129 -1.74 8.31 6.06
CA LEU A 129 -0.66 7.33 5.96
C LEU A 129 0.12 7.51 4.67
N GLN A 130 1.43 7.65 4.77
CA GLN A 130 2.36 7.76 3.65
C GLN A 130 3.33 6.58 3.69
N PHE A 131 3.16 5.63 2.78
CA PHE A 131 4.09 4.53 2.55
C PHE A 131 5.15 4.97 1.55
N LYS A 132 6.42 4.94 1.94
CA LYS A 132 7.52 5.23 1.03
C LYS A 132 7.87 4.00 0.21
N ASP A 133 8.53 4.19 -0.93
CA ASP A 133 9.07 3.09 -1.70
C ASP A 133 10.11 2.34 -0.87
N CYS A 134 10.01 1.01 -0.89
CA CYS A 134 10.91 0.14 -0.16
C CYS A 134 12.06 -0.26 -1.07
N ASN A 135 13.23 0.35 -0.85
CA ASN A 135 14.43 0.06 -1.62
C ASN A 135 15.12 -1.18 -1.08
N PHE A 136 15.72 -1.95 -1.98
CA PHE A 136 16.47 -3.15 -1.64
C PHE A 136 17.69 -2.84 -0.76
N ILE A 137 17.91 -3.68 0.24
CA ILE A 137 19.07 -3.60 1.14
C ILE A 137 20.12 -4.57 0.64
N GLY A 138 21.11 -4.05 -0.08
CA GLY A 138 22.22 -4.82 -0.65
C GLY A 138 22.79 -4.12 -1.88
N GLU A 139 23.97 -4.58 -2.31
CA GLU A 139 24.67 -4.02 -3.48
C GLU A 139 24.25 -4.69 -4.79
N LYS A 140 23.76 -5.94 -4.72
CA LYS A 140 23.37 -6.74 -5.87
C LYS A 140 22.21 -7.66 -5.53
N CYS A 141 21.25 -7.78 -6.42
CA CYS A 141 20.20 -8.78 -6.38
C CYS A 141 20.43 -9.81 -7.49
N ILE A 142 20.37 -11.10 -7.15
CA ILE A 142 20.39 -12.18 -8.14
C ILE A 142 18.95 -12.60 -8.38
N TYR A 143 18.39 -12.17 -9.50
CA TYR A 143 17.02 -12.51 -9.86
C TYR A 143 16.90 -13.99 -10.26
N GLU A 144 15.77 -14.57 -9.94
CA GLU A 144 15.41 -15.91 -10.36
C GLU A 144 14.37 -15.85 -11.48
N TYR A 145 14.31 -16.89 -12.30
CA TYR A 145 13.35 -16.99 -13.38
C TYR A 145 12.42 -18.18 -13.13
N ARG A 146 11.14 -17.99 -13.41
CA ARG A 146 10.15 -19.07 -13.37
C ARG A 146 9.41 -19.15 -14.68
N ASP A 147 9.17 -20.40 -15.09
CA ASP A 147 8.30 -20.70 -16.22
C ASP A 147 6.87 -20.90 -15.75
N GLY A 148 5.92 -20.27 -16.43
CA GLY A 148 4.50 -20.54 -16.31
C GLY A 148 4.01 -21.31 -17.54
N VAL A 149 3.11 -22.25 -17.33
CA VAL A 149 2.50 -23.05 -18.41
C VAL A 149 0.98 -23.04 -18.25
N GLY A 150 0.27 -22.79 -19.35
CA GLY A 150 -1.17 -22.98 -19.40
C GLY A 150 -1.50 -24.48 -19.48
N ILE A 151 -2.34 -24.97 -18.56
CA ILE A 151 -2.84 -26.35 -18.57
C ILE A 151 -4.17 -26.40 -19.30
N ASP A 152 -4.29 -27.27 -20.31
CA ASP A 152 -5.55 -27.59 -20.96
C ASP A 152 -6.45 -28.36 -19.98
N ARG A 153 -7.62 -27.82 -19.70
CA ARG A 153 -8.53 -28.37 -18.67
C ARG A 153 -9.19 -29.69 -19.11
N LYS A 154 -9.21 -29.99 -20.42
CA LYS A 154 -9.80 -31.24 -20.94
C LYS A 154 -8.82 -32.40 -20.92
N THR A 155 -7.53 -32.10 -21.22
CA THR A 155 -6.50 -33.13 -21.33
C THR A 155 -5.63 -33.23 -20.08
N GLY A 156 -5.65 -32.22 -19.21
CA GLY A 156 -4.73 -32.13 -18.05
C GLY A 156 -3.27 -31.89 -18.42
N ALA A 157 -2.97 -31.72 -19.73
CA ALA A 157 -1.64 -31.54 -20.25
C ALA A 157 -1.32 -30.06 -20.52
N ALA A 158 -0.02 -29.74 -20.67
CA ALA A 158 0.41 -28.40 -21.06
C ALA A 158 -0.11 -28.03 -22.45
N LYS A 159 -0.76 -26.87 -22.57
CA LYS A 159 -1.25 -26.38 -23.85
C LYS A 159 -0.08 -25.80 -24.66
N SER A 160 0.07 -26.28 -25.89
CA SER A 160 1.09 -25.76 -26.80
C SER A 160 0.94 -24.26 -27.06
N GLY A 161 2.05 -23.50 -27.07
CA GLY A 161 2.07 -22.07 -27.33
C GLY A 161 1.67 -21.18 -26.12
N VAL A 162 1.48 -21.76 -24.92
CA VAL A 162 1.12 -21.01 -23.69
C VAL A 162 2.19 -21.24 -22.63
N LYS A 163 3.44 -21.06 -23.02
CA LYS A 163 4.57 -20.98 -22.07
C LYS A 163 5.01 -19.52 -21.98
N TYR A 164 5.17 -19.03 -20.77
CA TYR A 164 5.72 -17.70 -20.48
C TYR A 164 6.75 -17.80 -19.37
N ASN A 165 7.70 -16.90 -19.36
CA ASN A 165 8.68 -16.78 -18.29
C ASN A 165 8.58 -15.46 -17.57
N PHE A 166 8.94 -15.43 -16.32
CA PHE A 166 8.93 -14.21 -15.52
C PHE A 166 10.05 -14.21 -14.48
N GLU A 167 10.54 -13.02 -14.24
CA GLU A 167 11.56 -12.73 -13.26
C GLU A 167 10.94 -12.58 -11.87
N ILE A 168 11.61 -13.06 -10.83
CA ILE A 168 11.20 -12.91 -9.44
C ILE A 168 12.35 -12.47 -8.56
N ILE A 169 12.02 -11.79 -7.47
CA ILE A 169 12.93 -11.42 -6.41
C ILE A 169 13.06 -12.62 -5.47
N PRO A 170 14.28 -13.07 -5.13
CA PRO A 170 14.48 -14.25 -4.30
C PRO A 170 13.91 -14.11 -2.89
N LYS A 171 13.49 -15.24 -2.32
CA LYS A 171 13.19 -15.35 -0.90
C LYS A 171 14.37 -14.88 -0.04
N GLY A 172 14.09 -14.22 1.07
CA GLY A 172 15.09 -13.65 1.99
C GLY A 172 15.61 -12.28 1.58
N SER A 173 15.21 -11.75 0.42
CA SER A 173 15.51 -10.37 0.03
C SER A 173 14.95 -9.38 1.05
N LYS A 174 15.74 -8.36 1.39
CA LYS A 174 15.40 -7.36 2.39
C LYS A 174 15.23 -5.98 1.76
N PHE A 175 14.28 -5.21 2.28
CA PHE A 175 13.96 -3.88 1.82
C PHE A 175 13.79 -2.95 3.01
N ASN A 176 14.21 -1.69 2.88
CA ASN A 176 13.89 -0.68 3.89
C ASN A 176 12.39 -0.40 3.88
N PHE A 177 11.84 -0.10 5.02
CA PHE A 177 10.44 0.29 5.18
C PHE A 177 10.34 1.59 5.93
N ILE A 178 9.56 2.52 5.41
CA ILE A 178 9.25 3.78 6.08
C ILE A 178 7.77 4.06 5.91
N LEU A 179 7.08 4.19 7.04
CA LEU A 179 5.69 4.63 7.11
C LEU A 179 5.62 5.91 7.94
N ILE A 180 4.98 6.93 7.39
CA ILE A 180 4.70 8.18 8.09
C ILE A 180 3.19 8.27 8.29
N ALA A 181 2.77 8.51 9.53
CA ALA A 181 1.38 8.72 9.89
C ALA A 181 1.25 10.11 10.53
N GLU A 182 0.26 10.90 10.09
CA GLU A 182 0.08 12.29 10.54
C GLU A 182 -1.35 12.53 11.02
N ASN A 183 -1.47 13.31 12.10
CA ASN A 183 -2.75 13.77 12.68
C ASN A 183 -3.74 12.63 12.96
N LEU A 184 -3.25 11.53 13.54
CA LEU A 184 -4.09 10.41 13.94
C LEU A 184 -4.84 10.73 15.24
N ASP A 185 -6.13 10.43 15.28
CA ASP A 185 -6.90 10.36 16.52
C ASP A 185 -6.68 9.01 17.24
N GLU A 186 -7.19 8.86 18.46
CA GLU A 186 -6.99 7.64 19.26
C GLU A 186 -7.50 6.35 18.62
N PRO A 187 -8.68 6.31 17.96
CA PRO A 187 -9.08 5.16 17.17
C PRO A 187 -8.12 4.86 16.02
N GLN A 188 -7.66 5.88 15.29
CA GLN A 188 -6.75 5.71 14.14
C GLN A 188 -5.36 5.23 14.56
N LYS A 189 -4.87 5.60 15.76
CA LYS A 189 -3.63 5.04 16.32
C LYS A 189 -3.76 3.53 16.53
N LYS A 190 -4.90 3.06 17.07
CA LYS A 190 -5.18 1.62 17.20
C LYS A 190 -5.25 0.91 15.85
N TYR A 191 -5.79 1.57 14.82
CA TYR A 191 -5.78 1.04 13.45
C TYR A 191 -4.36 0.94 12.90
N LEU A 192 -3.51 1.94 13.16
CA LEU A 192 -2.10 1.89 12.79
C LEU A 192 -1.37 0.72 13.47
N ASP A 193 -1.57 0.52 14.77
CA ASP A 193 -0.97 -0.60 15.50
C ASP A 193 -1.44 -1.97 14.94
N TYR A 194 -2.72 -2.09 14.57
CA TYR A 194 -3.23 -3.27 13.88
C TYR A 194 -2.54 -3.50 12.53
N ILE A 195 -2.39 -2.45 11.72
CA ILE A 195 -1.73 -2.50 10.42
C ILE A 195 -0.28 -2.99 10.57
N ILE A 196 0.45 -2.46 11.53
CA ILE A 196 1.84 -2.88 11.78
C ILE A 196 1.89 -4.35 12.21
N LYS A 197 1.06 -4.78 13.16
CA LYS A 197 0.99 -6.20 13.57
C LYS A 197 0.67 -7.13 12.40
N THR A 198 -0.19 -6.70 11.49
CA THR A 198 -0.53 -7.49 10.29
C THR A 198 0.65 -7.58 9.31
N LEU A 199 1.45 -6.53 9.18
CA LEU A 199 2.69 -6.58 8.39
C LEU A 199 3.77 -7.46 9.07
N GLU A 200 3.85 -7.44 10.40
CA GLU A 200 4.79 -8.27 11.18
C GLU A 200 4.41 -9.78 11.15
N SER A 201 3.13 -10.12 11.00
CA SER A 201 2.66 -11.52 11.01
C SER A 201 3.21 -12.37 9.85
N GLY A 202 3.67 -11.75 8.76
CA GLY A 202 4.14 -12.45 7.58
C GLY A 202 3.04 -13.07 6.71
N GLU A 203 1.77 -12.68 6.94
CA GLU A 203 0.62 -13.23 6.21
C GLU A 203 0.26 -12.39 4.96
N LEU A 204 0.65 -11.11 4.94
CA LEU A 204 0.37 -10.25 3.79
C LEU A 204 1.24 -10.61 2.61
N SER A 205 0.61 -10.61 1.43
CA SER A 205 1.28 -10.85 0.16
C SER A 205 1.20 -9.62 -0.74
N VAL A 206 2.32 -9.19 -1.31
CA VAL A 206 2.45 -8.07 -2.22
C VAL A 206 2.90 -8.54 -3.60
N GLY A 207 2.42 -7.86 -4.64
CA GLY A 207 2.75 -8.17 -6.02
C GLY A 207 1.80 -9.16 -6.69
N GLY A 208 2.28 -9.74 -7.79
CA GLY A 208 1.51 -10.66 -8.62
C GLY A 208 1.62 -12.13 -8.17
N LYS A 209 0.77 -12.99 -8.75
CA LYS A 209 0.84 -14.46 -8.62
C LYS A 209 0.82 -14.99 -7.18
N THR A 210 0.19 -14.26 -6.25
CA THR A 210 0.13 -14.62 -4.81
C THR A 210 -0.54 -15.98 -4.57
N SER A 211 -1.57 -16.34 -5.36
CA SER A 211 -2.19 -17.66 -5.32
C SER A 211 -1.28 -18.80 -5.80
N ARG A 212 -0.08 -18.49 -6.28
CA ARG A 212 0.93 -19.46 -6.77
C ARG A 212 2.15 -19.54 -5.85
N GLY A 213 1.98 -19.12 -4.59
CA GLY A 213 3.03 -19.19 -3.56
C GLY A 213 4.09 -18.10 -3.66
N LEU A 214 3.74 -16.93 -4.20
CA LEU A 214 4.61 -15.76 -4.25
C LEU A 214 4.04 -14.65 -3.38
N GLY A 215 4.90 -13.71 -2.98
CA GLY A 215 4.48 -12.41 -2.50
C GLY A 215 4.51 -12.22 -0.98
N ARG A 216 4.57 -13.26 -0.14
CA ARG A 216 4.51 -13.04 1.31
C ARG A 216 5.72 -12.24 1.81
N ILE A 217 5.41 -11.25 2.65
CA ILE A 217 6.38 -10.36 3.27
C ILE A 217 6.18 -10.33 4.78
N SER A 218 7.25 -10.07 5.53
CA SER A 218 7.19 -9.81 6.96
C SER A 218 7.97 -8.55 7.28
N LEU A 219 7.39 -7.69 8.13
CA LEU A 219 8.01 -6.47 8.63
C LEU A 219 8.68 -6.75 9.99
N GLU A 220 9.89 -6.24 10.15
CA GLU A 220 10.55 -6.06 11.45
C GLU A 220 10.68 -4.56 11.70
N VAL A 221 9.96 -4.04 12.70
CA VAL A 221 10.06 -2.63 13.09
C VAL A 221 11.38 -2.42 13.83
N THR A 222 12.20 -1.50 13.36
CA THR A 222 13.49 -1.17 13.97
C THR A 222 13.40 0.09 14.83
N GLU A 223 12.51 1.01 14.50
CA GLU A 223 12.37 2.28 15.20
C GLU A 223 10.96 2.84 15.03
N LYS A 224 10.40 3.39 16.11
CA LYS A 224 9.12 4.12 16.10
C LYS A 224 9.32 5.46 16.81
N ASN A 225 9.23 6.55 16.05
CA ASN A 225 9.37 7.91 16.55
C ASN A 225 8.01 8.60 16.56
N GLU A 226 7.59 9.07 17.71
CA GLU A 226 6.33 9.81 17.88
C GLU A 226 6.62 11.26 18.28
N MET A 227 5.98 12.18 17.61
CA MET A 227 6.05 13.62 17.82
C MET A 227 4.64 14.16 18.00
N ASN A 228 4.43 15.00 18.99
CA ASN A 228 3.17 15.69 19.22
C ASN A 228 3.38 17.20 19.34
N ALA A 229 2.30 17.96 19.47
CA ALA A 229 2.37 19.41 19.56
C ALA A 229 3.18 19.89 20.79
N ASP A 230 3.14 19.14 21.89
CA ASP A 230 3.88 19.53 23.11
C ASP A 230 5.39 19.28 22.97
N SER A 231 5.77 18.16 22.34
CA SER A 231 7.18 17.90 22.02
C SER A 231 7.74 18.93 21.03
N LEU A 232 6.90 19.41 20.10
CA LEU A 232 7.28 20.46 19.16
C LEU A 232 7.45 21.81 19.86
N LYS A 233 6.55 22.18 20.79
CA LYS A 233 6.71 23.41 21.62
C LYS A 233 8.02 23.37 22.39
N ALA A 234 8.31 22.26 23.07
CA ALA A 234 9.55 22.09 23.79
C ALA A 234 10.79 22.27 22.90
N LEU A 235 10.75 21.75 21.67
CA LEU A 235 11.83 21.91 20.69
C LEU A 235 11.99 23.37 20.24
N LEU A 236 10.89 24.11 20.11
CA LEU A 236 10.87 25.52 19.69
C LEU A 236 11.12 26.49 20.83
N GLY A 237 11.22 26.00 22.10
CA GLY A 237 11.40 26.84 23.28
C GLY A 237 10.15 27.65 23.65
N LEU A 238 8.94 27.19 23.33
CA LEU A 238 7.65 27.83 23.56
C LEU A 238 6.94 27.24 24.78
#